data_dfe7e972cdd628bba83b1758da247414
#
_entry.id   dfe7e972cdd628bba83b1758da247414
#
_cell.length_a   1.000
_cell.length_b   1.000
_cell.length_c   1.000
_cell.angle_alpha   90.00
_cell.angle_beta   90.00
_cell.angle_gamma   90.00
#
_symmetry.space_group_name_H-M   'P 1'
#
loop_
_entity.id
_entity.type
_entity.pdbx_description
1 polymer ?
#
loop_
_entity_poly.entity_id
_entity_poly.type
_entity_poly.pdbx_seq_one_letter_code
_entity_poly.pdbx_strand_id
1 'polypeptide(L)'
;MVEKVLVCLLAGLGAGLGTGFAGMSAAAVISPMLITFLGMEPYEAVGIALASDVLASAASAWTYGKNKNLDIRNGLLMMAAVLAFTVVGSYVASLVPSRTMGSFSVLMTMLLGIKFIIRPVMTTREAMQNVSKKKRMVQSIVCGAFIGMICGFVGAGGGMMMLLILTSVMGYELKTAVGTSVFIMAFTALTGAVSHFTIGGWPDGWTLALCMAFTLLFAQIAAKIANKSKPEMLNRVVGVVLVVLGVVILAVQYLK
;
A
#
# COMPACT_ATOMS: atom_id res chain seq x y z
N MET A 1 13.75 -25.14 -4.27
CA MET A 1 12.52 -25.08 -3.44
C MET A 1 12.72 -24.28 -2.16
N VAL A 2 13.78 -24.53 -1.38
CA VAL A 2 14.08 -23.79 -0.12
C VAL A 2 14.27 -22.30 -0.38
N GLU A 3 15.04 -21.92 -1.40
CA GLU A 3 15.26 -20.53 -1.80
C GLU A 3 13.94 -19.79 -2.10
N LYS A 4 13.06 -20.43 -2.88
CA LYS A 4 11.73 -19.87 -3.22
C LYS A 4 10.90 -19.61 -1.96
N VAL A 5 10.86 -20.53 -1.01
CA VAL A 5 10.15 -20.37 0.27
C VAL A 5 10.75 -19.22 1.08
N LEU A 6 12.08 -19.14 1.15
CA LEU A 6 12.77 -18.08 1.91
C LEU A 6 12.51 -16.69 1.31
N VAL A 7 12.58 -16.56 -0.01
CA VAL A 7 12.30 -15.29 -0.70
C VAL A 7 10.83 -14.88 -0.49
N CYS A 8 9.88 -15.81 -0.66
CA CYS A 8 8.46 -15.53 -0.42
C CYS A 8 8.17 -15.16 1.05
N LEU A 9 8.88 -15.81 2.00
CA LEU A 9 8.75 -15.49 3.43
C LEU A 9 9.23 -14.07 3.73
N LEU A 10 10.43 -13.70 3.26
CA LEU A 10 11.00 -12.36 3.47
C LEU A 10 10.19 -11.27 2.76
N ALA A 11 9.78 -11.54 1.51
CA ALA A 11 8.91 -10.63 0.76
C ALA A 11 7.55 -10.46 1.45
N GLY A 12 6.93 -11.56 1.89
CA GLY A 12 5.66 -11.54 2.62
C GLY A 12 5.76 -10.87 3.99
N LEU A 13 6.88 -11.05 4.71
CA LEU A 13 7.16 -10.35 5.97
C LEU A 13 7.20 -8.82 5.74
N GLY A 14 8.03 -8.36 4.82
CA GLY A 14 8.17 -6.93 4.53
C GLY A 14 6.86 -6.32 4.02
N ALA A 15 6.22 -6.97 3.06
CA ALA A 15 4.94 -6.55 2.50
C ALA A 15 3.83 -6.53 3.56
N GLY A 16 3.70 -7.58 4.34
CA GLY A 16 2.68 -7.67 5.39
C GLY A 16 2.85 -6.62 6.49
N LEU A 17 4.09 -6.39 6.96
CA LEU A 17 4.36 -5.31 7.91
C LEU A 17 4.04 -3.94 7.32
N GLY A 18 4.43 -3.68 6.07
CA GLY A 18 4.11 -2.45 5.36
C GLY A 18 2.61 -2.23 5.19
N THR A 19 1.87 -3.25 4.78
CA THR A 19 0.41 -3.18 4.63
C THR A 19 -0.28 -2.99 5.99
N GLY A 20 0.07 -3.80 6.98
CA GLY A 20 -0.62 -3.80 8.28
C GLY A 20 -0.34 -2.58 9.15
N PHE A 21 0.91 -2.05 9.16
CA PHE A 21 1.26 -0.86 9.94
C PHE A 21 1.05 0.44 9.18
N ALA A 22 1.38 0.49 7.91
CA ALA A 22 1.45 1.72 7.14
C ALA A 22 0.41 1.81 6.00
N GLY A 23 -0.40 0.78 5.77
CA GLY A 23 -1.33 0.78 4.64
C GLY A 23 -0.61 0.87 3.28
N MET A 24 0.58 0.28 3.19
CA MET A 24 1.39 0.26 1.97
C MET A 24 0.97 -0.93 1.09
N SER A 25 1.07 -0.78 -0.23
CA SER A 25 0.83 -1.89 -1.15
C SER A 25 1.90 -2.97 -1.02
N ALA A 26 1.48 -4.22 -0.92
CA ALA A 26 2.36 -5.37 -0.93
C ALA A 26 3.19 -5.46 -2.22
N ALA A 27 2.66 -4.95 -3.33
CA ALA A 27 3.35 -4.97 -4.62
C ALA A 27 4.68 -4.20 -4.60
N ALA A 28 4.81 -3.17 -3.77
CA ALA A 28 6.04 -2.40 -3.64
C ALA A 28 7.23 -3.22 -3.11
N VAL A 29 6.97 -4.30 -2.37
CA VAL A 29 8.00 -5.17 -1.79
C VAL A 29 8.09 -6.50 -2.53
N ILE A 30 6.96 -7.17 -2.75
CA ILE A 30 6.94 -8.51 -3.34
C ILE A 30 7.49 -8.51 -4.76
N SER A 31 7.03 -7.58 -5.62
CA SER A 31 7.44 -7.57 -7.03
C SER A 31 8.96 -7.47 -7.21
N PRO A 32 9.67 -6.48 -6.63
CA PRO A 32 11.12 -6.41 -6.79
C PRO A 32 11.84 -7.62 -6.19
N MET A 33 11.35 -8.19 -5.08
CA MET A 33 11.94 -9.37 -4.48
C MET A 33 11.85 -10.59 -5.40
N LEU A 34 10.67 -10.86 -5.97
CA LEU A 34 10.47 -11.99 -6.89
C LEU A 34 11.29 -11.83 -8.18
N ILE A 35 11.33 -10.61 -8.74
CA ILE A 35 12.09 -10.32 -9.96
C ILE A 35 13.60 -10.48 -9.72
N THR A 36 14.11 -9.96 -8.60
CA THR A 36 15.56 -9.94 -8.34
C THR A 36 16.08 -11.31 -7.90
N PHE A 37 15.42 -11.97 -6.96
CA PHE A 37 15.95 -13.19 -6.35
C PHE A 37 15.45 -14.48 -7.01
N LEU A 38 14.25 -14.47 -7.63
CA LEU A 38 13.73 -15.66 -8.33
C LEU A 38 13.81 -15.53 -9.85
N GLY A 39 14.28 -14.39 -10.40
CA GLY A 39 14.35 -14.16 -11.83
C GLY A 39 12.98 -14.19 -12.52
N MET A 40 11.90 -13.94 -11.80
CA MET A 40 10.55 -13.99 -12.35
C MET A 40 10.32 -12.87 -13.38
N GLU A 41 9.47 -13.15 -14.33
CA GLU A 41 9.03 -12.16 -15.32
C GLU A 41 8.29 -11.03 -14.59
N PRO A 42 8.61 -9.74 -14.88
CA PRO A 42 8.06 -8.60 -14.14
C PRO A 42 6.53 -8.55 -14.08
N TYR A 43 5.87 -8.89 -15.18
CA TYR A 43 4.41 -8.86 -15.27
C TYR A 43 3.76 -9.91 -14.36
N GLU A 44 4.31 -11.13 -14.33
CA GLU A 44 3.89 -12.21 -13.46
C GLU A 44 4.13 -11.86 -11.99
N ALA A 45 5.32 -11.36 -11.65
CA ALA A 45 5.67 -10.96 -10.28
C ALA A 45 4.74 -9.87 -9.73
N VAL A 46 4.34 -8.90 -10.56
CA VAL A 46 3.35 -7.87 -10.18
C VAL A 46 1.97 -8.48 -9.96
N GLY A 47 1.54 -9.41 -10.79
CA GLY A 47 0.27 -10.12 -10.63
C GLY A 47 0.19 -10.88 -9.30
N ILE A 48 1.25 -11.63 -8.96
CA ILE A 48 1.36 -12.34 -7.66
C ILE A 48 1.33 -11.36 -6.50
N ALA A 49 2.04 -10.25 -6.61
CA ALA A 49 2.12 -9.25 -5.55
C ALA A 49 0.78 -8.55 -5.31
N LEU A 50 0.06 -8.19 -6.37
CA LEU A 50 -1.28 -7.61 -6.27
C LEU A 50 -2.29 -8.60 -5.68
N ALA A 51 -2.27 -9.86 -6.08
CA ALA A 51 -3.14 -10.89 -5.50
C ALA A 51 -2.85 -11.10 -4.00
N SER A 52 -1.58 -11.07 -3.61
CA SER A 52 -1.18 -11.13 -2.20
C SER A 52 -1.68 -9.91 -1.42
N ASP A 53 -1.64 -8.73 -2.04
CA ASP A 53 -2.14 -7.49 -1.44
C ASP A 53 -3.65 -7.51 -1.21
N VAL A 54 -4.44 -8.13 -2.09
CA VAL A 54 -5.90 -8.25 -1.92
C VAL A 54 -6.25 -8.83 -0.56
N LEU A 55 -5.69 -10.00 -0.24
CA LEU A 55 -6.00 -10.69 1.02
C LEU A 55 -5.43 -9.95 2.23
N ALA A 56 -4.19 -9.48 2.15
CA ALA A 56 -3.53 -8.75 3.22
C ALA A 56 -4.28 -7.44 3.54
N SER A 57 -4.64 -6.67 2.51
CA SER A 57 -5.37 -5.41 2.65
C SER A 57 -6.80 -5.62 3.13
N ALA A 58 -7.54 -6.60 2.61
CA ALA A 58 -8.89 -6.91 3.06
C ALA A 58 -8.92 -7.36 4.52
N ALA A 59 -8.01 -8.24 4.92
CA ALA A 59 -7.92 -8.72 6.29
C ALA A 59 -7.44 -7.62 7.27
N SER A 60 -6.53 -6.74 6.84
CA SER A 60 -6.14 -5.56 7.61
C SER A 60 -7.32 -4.58 7.76
N ALA A 61 -8.03 -4.28 6.66
CA ALA A 61 -9.22 -3.42 6.68
C ALA A 61 -10.29 -3.95 7.63
N TRP A 62 -10.52 -5.26 7.64
CA TRP A 62 -11.42 -5.91 8.60
C TRP A 62 -10.98 -5.68 10.04
N THR A 63 -9.69 -5.83 10.33
CA THR A 63 -9.12 -5.62 11.67
C THR A 63 -9.26 -4.15 12.11
N TYR A 64 -8.95 -3.20 11.23
CA TYR A 64 -9.14 -1.77 11.51
C TYR A 64 -10.62 -1.41 11.65
N GLY A 65 -11.50 -1.99 10.82
CA GLY A 65 -12.95 -1.80 10.87
C GLY A 65 -13.56 -2.26 12.20
N LYS A 66 -13.17 -3.44 12.70
CA LYS A 66 -13.60 -3.92 14.03
C LYS A 66 -13.21 -2.98 15.17
N ASN A 67 -12.08 -2.29 15.03
CA ASN A 67 -11.61 -1.30 16.00
C ASN A 67 -12.15 0.12 15.71
N LYS A 68 -13.13 0.26 14.82
CA LYS A 68 -13.75 1.53 14.41
C LYS A 68 -12.73 2.53 13.80
N ASN A 69 -11.63 2.05 13.28
CA ASN A 69 -10.55 2.82 12.64
C ASN A 69 -10.67 2.72 11.10
N LEU A 70 -11.88 2.93 10.57
CA LEU A 70 -12.19 2.87 9.14
C LEU A 70 -13.28 3.87 8.79
N ASP A 71 -13.02 4.73 7.81
CA ASP A 71 -14.02 5.64 7.25
C ASP A 71 -14.54 5.06 5.92
N ILE A 72 -15.54 4.20 6.01
CA ILE A 72 -16.11 3.49 4.84
C ILE A 72 -16.70 4.49 3.83
N ARG A 73 -17.48 5.48 4.31
CA ARG A 73 -18.22 6.39 3.41
C ARG A 73 -17.29 7.23 2.54
N ASN A 74 -16.33 7.90 3.16
CA ASN A 74 -15.39 8.72 2.41
C ASN A 74 -14.35 7.85 1.70
N GLY A 75 -14.02 6.67 2.24
CA GLY A 75 -13.21 5.65 1.60
C GLY A 75 -13.79 5.16 0.28
N LEU A 76 -15.10 4.89 0.21
CA LEU A 76 -15.78 4.51 -1.04
C LEU A 76 -15.75 5.62 -2.09
N LEU A 77 -16.01 6.87 -1.67
CA LEU A 77 -15.92 8.03 -2.58
C LEU A 77 -14.50 8.21 -3.12
N MET A 78 -13.51 8.10 -2.24
CA MET A 78 -12.11 8.20 -2.60
C MET A 78 -11.69 7.06 -3.52
N MET A 79 -12.12 5.82 -3.23
CA MET A 79 -11.86 4.63 -4.03
C MET A 79 -12.41 4.79 -5.46
N ALA A 80 -13.65 5.25 -5.61
CA ALA A 80 -14.24 5.48 -6.92
C ALA A 80 -13.42 6.50 -7.74
N ALA A 81 -13.00 7.60 -7.10
CA ALA A 81 -12.13 8.59 -7.73
C ALA A 81 -10.74 8.00 -8.07
N VAL A 82 -10.12 7.25 -7.15
CA VAL A 82 -8.83 6.58 -7.39
C VAL A 82 -8.93 5.66 -8.60
N LEU A 83 -9.91 4.77 -8.66
CA LEU A 83 -10.08 3.81 -9.76
C LEU A 83 -10.28 4.53 -11.10
N ALA A 84 -11.17 5.54 -11.15
CA ALA A 84 -11.42 6.29 -12.38
C ALA A 84 -10.17 7.02 -12.89
N PHE A 85 -9.44 7.69 -12.01
CA PHE A 85 -8.25 8.48 -12.39
C PHE A 85 -6.99 7.63 -12.55
N THR A 86 -6.94 6.41 -12.02
CA THR A 86 -5.85 5.45 -12.32
C THR A 86 -5.81 5.12 -13.80
N VAL A 87 -6.96 4.99 -14.46
CA VAL A 87 -7.02 4.79 -15.92
C VAL A 87 -6.39 5.96 -16.66
N VAL A 88 -6.72 7.19 -16.24
CA VAL A 88 -6.14 8.43 -16.83
C VAL A 88 -4.63 8.49 -16.58
N GLY A 89 -4.19 8.20 -15.34
CA GLY A 89 -2.76 8.16 -14.99
C GLY A 89 -1.98 7.12 -15.77
N SER A 90 -2.53 5.93 -15.98
CA SER A 90 -1.92 4.86 -16.79
C SER A 90 -1.81 5.26 -18.26
N TYR A 91 -2.81 5.96 -18.80
CA TYR A 91 -2.73 6.50 -20.16
C TYR A 91 -1.61 7.54 -20.28
N VAL A 92 -1.50 8.47 -19.31
CA VAL A 92 -0.39 9.45 -19.30
C VAL A 92 0.96 8.75 -19.17
N ALA A 93 1.06 7.70 -18.35
CA ALA A 93 2.27 6.90 -18.18
C ALA A 93 2.74 6.24 -19.49
N SER A 94 1.81 5.80 -20.33
CA SER A 94 2.16 5.19 -21.63
C SER A 94 2.85 6.15 -22.60
N LEU A 95 2.76 7.46 -22.34
CA LEU A 95 3.38 8.50 -23.15
C LEU A 95 4.79 8.90 -22.68
N VAL A 96 5.25 8.36 -21.53
CA VAL A 96 6.51 8.76 -20.87
C VAL A 96 7.47 7.56 -20.75
N PRO A 97 8.80 7.74 -20.97
CA PRO A 97 9.77 6.66 -20.82
C PRO A 97 9.81 6.09 -19.38
N SER A 98 9.78 4.77 -19.26
CA SER A 98 9.55 4.02 -18.01
C SER A 98 10.67 4.12 -16.93
N ARG A 99 11.85 4.65 -17.24
CA ARG A 99 13.01 4.70 -16.32
C ARG A 99 12.81 5.59 -15.07
N THR A 100 11.90 6.56 -15.12
CA THR A 100 11.76 7.60 -14.07
C THR A 100 10.79 7.18 -12.94
N MET A 101 9.96 6.17 -13.16
CA MET A 101 8.81 5.86 -12.31
C MET A 101 9.17 5.09 -11.02
N GLY A 102 10.07 4.12 -11.10
CA GLY A 102 10.42 3.28 -9.96
C GLY A 102 11.13 4.03 -8.83
N SER A 103 12.06 4.91 -9.17
CA SER A 103 12.85 5.69 -8.20
C SER A 103 11.99 6.68 -7.40
N PHE A 104 10.95 7.24 -8.00
CA PHE A 104 10.04 8.18 -7.33
C PHE A 104 9.26 7.50 -6.19
N SER A 105 8.75 6.30 -6.41
CA SER A 105 8.00 5.54 -5.39
C SER A 105 8.85 5.24 -4.15
N VAL A 106 10.10 4.84 -4.36
CA VAL A 106 11.03 4.51 -3.25
C VAL A 106 11.40 5.75 -2.47
N LEU A 107 11.71 6.86 -3.17
CA LEU A 107 12.02 8.14 -2.53
C LEU A 107 10.85 8.63 -1.67
N MET A 108 9.61 8.55 -2.19
CA MET A 108 8.42 8.92 -1.44
C MET A 108 8.20 8.06 -0.20
N THR A 109 8.48 6.75 -0.29
CA THR A 109 8.41 5.84 0.87
C THR A 109 9.36 6.27 1.98
N MET A 110 10.61 6.55 1.64
CA MET A 110 11.63 6.96 2.61
C MET A 110 11.29 8.32 3.23
N LEU A 111 10.92 9.30 2.41
CA LEU A 111 10.54 10.64 2.88
C LEU A 111 9.33 10.59 3.82
N LEU A 112 8.34 9.75 3.49
CA LEU A 112 7.17 9.56 4.35
C LEU A 112 7.56 8.89 5.68
N GLY A 113 8.43 7.88 5.65
CA GLY A 113 8.94 7.24 6.84
C GLY A 113 9.69 8.22 7.75
N ILE A 114 10.60 9.00 7.19
CA ILE A 114 11.34 10.06 7.89
C ILE A 114 10.37 11.10 8.49
N LYS A 115 9.35 11.51 7.71
CA LYS A 115 8.32 12.44 8.20
C LYS A 115 7.61 11.91 9.45
N PHE A 116 7.22 10.62 9.49
CA PHE A 116 6.54 10.04 10.66
C PHE A 116 7.44 9.96 11.89
N ILE A 117 8.76 9.84 11.71
CA ILE A 117 9.72 9.86 12.81
C ILE A 117 9.91 11.29 13.34
N ILE A 118 10.12 12.27 12.43
CA ILE A 118 10.46 13.65 12.82
C ILE A 118 9.21 14.45 13.20
N ARG A 119 8.11 14.28 12.45
CA ARG A 119 6.84 14.99 12.65
C ARG A 119 5.70 13.99 12.74
N PRO A 120 5.50 13.36 13.91
CA PRO A 120 4.45 12.37 14.10
C PRO A 120 3.07 12.97 13.87
N VAL A 121 2.16 12.14 13.37
CA VAL A 121 0.75 12.49 13.21
C VAL A 121 0.06 12.36 14.55
N MET A 122 -0.26 13.48 15.17
CA MET A 122 -0.90 13.56 16.49
C MET A 122 -2.37 14.03 16.39
N THR A 123 -2.95 13.96 15.19
CA THR A 123 -4.37 14.28 14.98
C THR A 123 -5.22 13.33 15.82
N THR A 124 -6.04 13.89 16.68
CA THR A 124 -6.99 13.11 17.50
C THR A 124 -8.22 12.76 16.67
N ARG A 125 -8.93 11.73 17.13
CA ARG A 125 -10.19 11.32 16.49
C ARG A 125 -11.24 12.42 16.54
N GLU A 126 -11.30 13.18 17.63
CA GLU A 126 -12.22 14.31 17.81
C GLU A 126 -11.91 15.42 16.80
N ALA A 127 -10.63 15.81 16.64
CA ALA A 127 -10.22 16.79 15.64
C ALA A 127 -10.55 16.33 14.22
N MET A 128 -10.38 15.04 13.92
CA MET A 128 -10.77 14.45 12.65
C MET A 128 -12.29 14.54 12.41
N GLN A 129 -13.11 14.33 13.44
CA GLN A 129 -14.58 14.35 13.32
C GLN A 129 -15.17 15.75 13.20
N ASN A 130 -14.49 16.78 13.67
CA ASN A 130 -14.92 18.18 13.60
C ASN A 130 -14.91 18.78 12.18
N VAL A 131 -14.37 18.06 11.20
CA VAL A 131 -14.38 18.51 9.79
C VAL A 131 -15.77 18.30 9.18
N SER A 132 -16.31 19.34 8.55
CA SER A 132 -17.64 19.31 7.91
C SER A 132 -17.74 18.16 6.88
N LYS A 133 -18.87 17.46 6.87
CA LYS A 133 -19.13 16.32 5.95
C LYS A 133 -18.96 16.70 4.48
N LYS A 134 -19.41 17.90 4.07
CA LYS A 134 -19.28 18.39 2.70
C LYS A 134 -17.80 18.61 2.31
N LYS A 135 -17.02 19.24 3.21
CA LYS A 135 -15.59 19.45 2.99
C LYS A 135 -14.85 18.12 2.84
N ARG A 136 -15.12 17.15 3.71
CA ARG A 136 -14.50 15.83 3.66
C ARG A 136 -14.84 15.06 2.38
N MET A 137 -16.09 15.13 1.94
CA MET A 137 -16.53 14.51 0.68
C MET A 137 -15.78 15.11 -0.52
N VAL A 138 -15.68 16.43 -0.61
CA VAL A 138 -14.94 17.09 -1.70
C VAL A 138 -13.46 16.74 -1.65
N GLN A 139 -12.84 16.77 -0.45
CA GLN A 139 -11.46 16.34 -0.26
C GLN A 139 -11.24 14.88 -0.70
N SER A 140 -12.16 13.96 -0.36
CA SER A 140 -12.06 12.55 -0.76
C SER A 140 -12.03 12.39 -2.28
N ILE A 141 -12.88 13.12 -3.01
CA ILE A 141 -12.94 13.05 -4.47
C ILE A 141 -11.68 13.66 -5.10
N VAL A 142 -11.32 14.88 -4.69
CA VAL A 142 -10.17 15.61 -5.26
C VAL A 142 -8.85 14.89 -4.95
N CYS A 143 -8.65 14.50 -3.69
CA CYS A 143 -7.45 13.76 -3.29
C CYS A 143 -7.43 12.36 -3.91
N GLY A 144 -8.58 11.69 -4.02
CA GLY A 144 -8.71 10.41 -4.69
C GLY A 144 -8.33 10.49 -6.17
N ALA A 145 -8.80 11.53 -6.88
CA ALA A 145 -8.41 11.77 -8.27
C ALA A 145 -6.89 11.97 -8.41
N PHE A 146 -6.30 12.78 -7.54
CA PHE A 146 -4.85 13.02 -7.53
C PHE A 146 -4.05 11.74 -7.24
N ILE A 147 -4.46 10.96 -6.23
CA ILE A 147 -3.84 9.66 -5.92
C ILE A 147 -3.99 8.72 -7.10
N GLY A 148 -5.19 8.63 -7.70
CA GLY A 148 -5.44 7.78 -8.85
C GLY A 148 -4.51 8.09 -10.02
N MET A 149 -4.32 9.36 -10.34
CA MET A 149 -3.36 9.76 -11.38
C MET A 149 -1.95 9.29 -11.06
N ILE A 150 -1.47 9.49 -9.81
CA ILE A 150 -0.14 9.04 -9.38
C ILE A 150 -0.05 7.51 -9.40
N CYS A 151 -1.08 6.81 -8.91
CA CYS A 151 -1.12 5.35 -8.92
C CYS A 151 -1.04 4.78 -10.33
N GLY A 152 -1.80 5.35 -11.26
CA GLY A 152 -1.77 4.95 -12.65
C GLY A 152 -0.44 5.27 -13.32
N PHE A 153 0.17 6.41 -12.96
CA PHE A 153 1.44 6.84 -13.52
C PHE A 153 2.64 6.04 -12.98
N VAL A 154 2.70 5.81 -11.67
CA VAL A 154 3.85 5.19 -10.97
C VAL A 154 3.67 3.68 -10.78
N GLY A 155 2.44 3.16 -10.85
CA GLY A 155 2.13 1.77 -10.55
C GLY A 155 1.95 1.52 -9.05
N ALA A 156 2.82 0.73 -8.44
CA ALA A 156 2.69 0.21 -7.06
C ALA A 156 2.76 1.25 -5.92
N GLY A 157 2.94 2.54 -6.21
CA GLY A 157 3.16 3.59 -5.18
C GLY A 157 1.92 4.12 -4.45
N GLY A 158 0.72 3.68 -4.83
CA GLY A 158 -0.54 4.31 -4.41
C GLY A 158 -0.83 4.31 -2.92
N GLY A 159 -0.54 3.24 -2.21
CA GLY A 159 -0.86 3.13 -0.79
C GLY A 159 -0.13 4.13 0.10
N MET A 160 1.15 4.41 -0.18
CA MET A 160 1.93 5.36 0.59
C MET A 160 1.50 6.81 0.36
N MET A 161 1.20 7.16 -0.89
CA MET A 161 0.62 8.47 -1.22
C MET A 161 -0.74 8.66 -0.56
N MET A 162 -1.54 7.60 -0.48
CA MET A 162 -2.83 7.61 0.21
C MET A 162 -2.67 7.91 1.69
N LEU A 163 -1.73 7.23 2.38
CA LEU A 163 -1.45 7.49 3.79
C LEU A 163 -0.98 8.94 4.01
N LEU A 164 -0.08 9.44 3.15
CA LEU A 164 0.40 10.83 3.22
C LEU A 164 -0.76 11.82 3.08
N ILE A 165 -1.61 11.64 2.08
CA ILE A 165 -2.73 12.55 1.81
C ILE A 165 -3.78 12.47 2.92
N LEU A 166 -4.17 11.27 3.34
CA LEU A 166 -5.13 11.10 4.43
C LEU A 166 -4.65 11.77 5.72
N THR A 167 -3.37 11.62 6.08
CA THR A 167 -2.83 12.18 7.32
C THR A 167 -2.50 13.67 7.22
N SER A 168 -1.86 14.10 6.13
CA SER A 168 -1.27 15.45 6.04
C SER A 168 -2.19 16.48 5.39
N VAL A 169 -3.05 16.06 4.46
CA VAL A 169 -3.97 16.97 3.73
C VAL A 169 -5.38 16.89 4.31
N MET A 170 -5.87 15.67 4.56
CA MET A 170 -7.23 15.46 5.04
C MET A 170 -7.34 15.44 6.58
N GLY A 171 -6.20 15.45 7.31
CA GLY A 171 -6.17 15.50 8.76
C GLY A 171 -6.78 14.28 9.45
N TYR A 172 -6.61 13.08 8.86
CA TYR A 172 -7.04 11.85 9.50
C TYR A 172 -6.12 11.47 10.67
N GLU A 173 -6.72 10.91 11.72
CA GLU A 173 -5.97 10.14 12.71
C GLU A 173 -5.22 8.98 12.04
N LEU A 174 -4.00 8.68 12.49
CA LEU A 174 -3.13 7.71 11.82
C LEU A 174 -3.78 6.33 11.65
N LYS A 175 -4.44 5.80 12.69
CA LYS A 175 -5.10 4.48 12.62
C LYS A 175 -6.23 4.46 11.59
N THR A 176 -7.04 5.51 11.57
CA THR A 176 -8.14 5.64 10.60
C THR A 176 -7.61 5.86 9.17
N ALA A 177 -6.50 6.57 9.02
CA ALA A 177 -5.84 6.73 7.72
C ALA A 177 -5.33 5.39 7.18
N VAL A 178 -4.62 4.60 8.00
CA VAL A 178 -4.15 3.26 7.61
C VAL A 178 -5.33 2.35 7.27
N GLY A 179 -6.35 2.28 8.16
CA GLY A 179 -7.53 1.44 7.92
C GLY A 179 -8.28 1.79 6.63
N THR A 180 -8.44 3.09 6.35
CA THR A 180 -9.09 3.57 5.12
C THR A 180 -8.22 3.31 3.89
N SER A 181 -6.90 3.46 4.01
CA SER A 181 -5.95 3.15 2.93
C SER A 181 -6.03 1.68 2.54
N VAL A 182 -5.89 0.73 3.49
CA VAL A 182 -5.95 -0.70 3.17
C VAL A 182 -7.33 -1.13 2.65
N PHE A 183 -8.40 -0.47 3.08
CA PHE A 183 -9.74 -0.71 2.54
C PHE A 183 -9.80 -0.37 1.05
N ILE A 184 -9.33 0.80 0.65
CA ILE A 184 -9.29 1.21 -0.76
C ILE A 184 -8.37 0.28 -1.55
N MET A 185 -7.22 -0.06 -0.98
CA MET A 185 -6.22 -0.90 -1.62
C MET A 185 -6.71 -2.32 -1.89
N ALA A 186 -7.54 -2.90 -1.04
CA ALA A 186 -8.11 -4.22 -1.29
C ALA A 186 -8.84 -4.27 -2.65
N PHE A 187 -9.58 -3.22 -3.01
CA PHE A 187 -10.30 -3.15 -4.28
C PHE A 187 -9.38 -2.78 -5.46
N THR A 188 -8.46 -1.84 -5.27
CA THR A 188 -7.53 -1.47 -6.34
C THR A 188 -6.57 -2.61 -6.67
N ALA A 189 -6.09 -3.34 -5.67
CA ALA A 189 -5.27 -4.53 -5.86
C ALA A 189 -6.05 -5.67 -6.54
N LEU A 190 -7.32 -5.86 -6.18
CA LEU A 190 -8.18 -6.86 -6.83
C LEU A 190 -8.35 -6.55 -8.33
N THR A 191 -8.65 -5.30 -8.67
CA THR A 191 -8.76 -4.88 -10.08
C THR A 191 -7.46 -5.12 -10.83
N GLY A 192 -6.32 -4.78 -10.21
CA GLY A 192 -5.00 -5.00 -10.79
C GLY A 192 -4.67 -6.49 -10.95
N ALA A 193 -4.90 -7.32 -9.93
CA ALA A 193 -4.63 -8.75 -9.98
C ALA A 193 -5.46 -9.45 -11.06
N VAL A 194 -6.76 -9.14 -11.15
CA VAL A 194 -7.65 -9.68 -12.19
C VAL A 194 -7.15 -9.28 -13.57
N SER A 195 -6.76 -8.02 -13.77
CA SER A 195 -6.22 -7.55 -15.05
C SER A 195 -4.93 -8.29 -15.44
N HIS A 196 -4.01 -8.47 -14.48
CA HIS A 196 -2.76 -9.20 -14.73
C HIS A 196 -2.98 -10.67 -15.10
N PHE A 197 -3.89 -11.35 -14.41
CA PHE A 197 -4.16 -12.77 -14.67
C PHE A 197 -4.97 -13.00 -15.95
N THR A 198 -5.85 -12.06 -16.33
CA THR A 198 -6.60 -12.17 -17.59
C THR A 198 -5.76 -11.90 -18.82
N ILE A 199 -4.74 -11.04 -18.72
CA ILE A 199 -3.87 -10.66 -19.83
C ILE A 199 -2.62 -11.56 -19.89
N GLY A 200 -1.97 -11.80 -18.75
CA GLY A 200 -0.69 -12.54 -18.65
C GLY A 200 -0.84 -14.03 -18.38
N GLY A 201 -2.06 -14.53 -18.16
CA GLY A 201 -2.30 -15.92 -17.78
C GLY A 201 -2.07 -16.20 -16.28
N TRP A 202 -2.23 -17.46 -15.88
CA TRP A 202 -2.05 -17.88 -14.49
C TRP A 202 -0.57 -17.92 -14.11
N PRO A 203 -0.18 -17.31 -12.98
CA PRO A 203 1.19 -17.31 -12.50
C PRO A 203 1.57 -18.66 -11.87
N ASP A 204 2.86 -18.82 -11.48
CA ASP A 204 3.29 -19.95 -10.67
C ASP A 204 2.46 -20.05 -9.37
N GLY A 205 1.56 -21.04 -9.34
CA GLY A 205 0.60 -21.21 -8.26
C GLY A 205 1.25 -21.43 -6.89
N TRP A 206 2.46 -22.04 -6.86
CA TRP A 206 3.17 -22.26 -5.61
C TRP A 206 3.73 -20.96 -5.02
N THR A 207 4.37 -20.13 -5.84
CA THR A 207 4.87 -18.80 -5.44
C THR A 207 3.71 -17.89 -5.03
N LEU A 208 2.60 -17.91 -5.78
CA LEU A 208 1.38 -17.17 -5.44
C LEU A 208 0.87 -17.58 -4.05
N ALA A 209 0.69 -18.87 -3.79
CA ALA A 209 0.17 -19.37 -2.52
C ALA A 209 1.07 -18.99 -1.33
N LEU A 210 2.39 -19.13 -1.48
CA LEU A 210 3.35 -18.75 -0.44
C LEU A 210 3.32 -17.25 -0.15
N CYS A 211 3.37 -16.41 -1.19
CA CYS A 211 3.31 -14.95 -1.01
C CYS A 211 1.99 -14.51 -0.37
N MET A 212 0.86 -15.07 -0.81
CA MET A 212 -0.45 -14.77 -0.21
C MET A 212 -0.49 -15.17 1.27
N ALA A 213 -0.04 -16.37 1.61
CA ALA A 213 -0.08 -16.89 2.99
C ALA A 213 0.80 -16.05 3.93
N PHE A 214 2.06 -15.81 3.54
CA PHE A 214 2.98 -15.05 4.39
C PHE A 214 2.57 -13.58 4.52
N THR A 215 2.17 -12.93 3.41
CA THR A 215 1.74 -11.53 3.45
C THR A 215 0.49 -11.36 4.32
N LEU A 216 -0.50 -12.24 4.17
CA LEU A 216 -1.71 -12.25 5.00
C LEU A 216 -1.38 -12.43 6.48
N LEU A 217 -0.52 -13.39 6.83
CA LEU A 217 -0.12 -13.67 8.21
C LEU A 217 0.50 -12.43 8.87
N PHE A 218 1.52 -11.87 8.23
CA PHE A 218 2.25 -10.72 8.79
C PHE A 218 1.42 -9.42 8.77
N ALA A 219 0.57 -9.22 7.77
CA ALA A 219 -0.36 -8.08 7.75
C ALA A 219 -1.38 -8.14 8.88
N GLN A 220 -1.92 -9.32 9.19
CA GLN A 220 -2.82 -9.51 10.32
C GLN A 220 -2.15 -9.25 11.67
N ILE A 221 -0.92 -9.75 11.86
CA ILE A 221 -0.15 -9.50 13.08
C ILE A 221 0.10 -8.00 13.22
N ALA A 222 0.60 -7.35 12.16
CA ALA A 222 0.88 -5.92 12.14
C ALA A 222 -0.37 -5.07 12.41
N ALA A 223 -1.49 -5.36 11.74
CA ALA A 223 -2.75 -4.64 11.94
C ALA A 223 -3.30 -4.78 13.38
N LYS A 224 -3.21 -5.97 13.99
CA LYS A 224 -3.61 -6.20 15.39
C LYS A 224 -2.73 -5.40 16.36
N ILE A 225 -1.42 -5.39 16.16
CA ILE A 225 -0.47 -4.63 16.99
C ILE A 225 -0.72 -3.13 16.81
N ALA A 226 -0.87 -2.65 15.57
CA ALA A 226 -1.12 -1.25 15.26
C ALA A 226 -2.37 -0.70 15.96
N ASN A 227 -3.46 -1.47 15.93
CA ASN A 227 -4.72 -1.05 16.57
C ASN A 227 -4.62 -0.97 18.10
N LYS A 228 -3.77 -1.79 18.73
CA LYS A 228 -3.54 -1.77 20.19
C LYS A 228 -2.48 -0.75 20.63
N SER A 229 -1.64 -0.28 19.69
CA SER A 229 -0.53 0.62 20.00
C SER A 229 -1.00 2.04 20.32
N LYS A 230 -0.23 2.75 21.17
CA LYS A 230 -0.41 4.20 21.37
C LYS A 230 -0.02 4.97 20.11
N PRO A 231 -0.61 6.17 19.86
CA PRO A 231 -0.30 6.96 18.66
C PRO A 231 1.19 7.25 18.46
N GLU A 232 1.91 7.58 19.54
CA GLU A 232 3.35 7.88 19.48
C GLU A 232 4.17 6.66 19.03
N MET A 233 3.87 5.51 19.62
CA MET A 233 4.53 4.24 19.27
C MET A 233 4.20 3.86 17.82
N LEU A 234 2.93 3.99 17.41
CA LEU A 234 2.51 3.66 16.06
C LEU A 234 3.21 4.53 15.02
N ASN A 235 3.33 5.85 15.26
CA ASN A 235 4.07 6.76 14.38
C ASN A 235 5.53 6.30 14.19
N ARG A 236 6.22 5.94 15.28
CA ARG A 236 7.60 5.46 15.22
C ARG A 236 7.71 4.15 14.46
N VAL A 237 6.84 3.17 14.74
CA VAL A 237 6.83 1.88 14.06
C VAL A 237 6.55 2.06 12.56
N VAL A 238 5.54 2.83 12.20
CA VAL A 238 5.24 3.16 10.79
C VAL A 238 6.44 3.81 10.12
N GLY A 239 7.05 4.82 10.78
CA GLY A 239 8.22 5.51 10.25
C GLY A 239 9.41 4.58 10.02
N VAL A 240 9.74 3.75 11.02
CA VAL A 240 10.86 2.78 10.92
C VAL A 240 10.57 1.74 9.83
N VAL A 241 9.37 1.17 9.79
CA VAL A 241 8.98 0.18 8.77
C VAL A 241 9.12 0.78 7.37
N LEU A 242 8.63 2.00 7.14
CA LEU A 242 8.75 2.65 5.83
C LEU A 242 10.20 2.96 5.43
N VAL A 243 11.03 3.43 6.36
CA VAL A 243 12.46 3.68 6.08
C VAL A 243 13.19 2.38 5.76
N VAL A 244 13.02 1.34 6.59
CA VAL A 244 13.65 0.04 6.38
C VAL A 244 13.21 -0.57 5.05
N LEU A 245 11.91 -0.56 4.75
CA LEU A 245 11.39 -1.06 3.48
C LEU A 245 11.92 -0.23 2.29
N GLY A 246 11.99 1.09 2.42
CA GLY A 246 12.58 1.95 1.39
C GLY A 246 14.05 1.59 1.11
N VAL A 247 14.84 1.39 2.16
CA VAL A 247 16.25 0.96 2.03
C VAL A 247 16.35 -0.43 1.41
N VAL A 248 15.52 -1.39 1.84
CA VAL A 248 15.50 -2.76 1.28
C VAL A 248 15.14 -2.72 -0.21
N ILE A 249 14.10 -1.97 -0.59
CA ILE A 249 13.68 -1.85 -2.00
C ILE A 249 14.81 -1.23 -2.83
N LEU A 250 15.48 -0.17 -2.33
CA LEU A 250 16.65 0.40 -3.00
C LEU A 250 17.77 -0.62 -3.17
N ALA A 251 18.14 -1.30 -2.09
CA ALA A 251 19.19 -2.32 -2.15
C ALA A 251 18.88 -3.41 -3.18
N VAL A 252 17.62 -3.89 -3.21
CA VAL A 252 17.16 -4.89 -4.18
C VAL A 252 17.21 -4.35 -5.62
N GLN A 253 16.88 -3.07 -5.84
CA GLN A 253 16.98 -2.45 -7.16
C GLN A 253 18.43 -2.27 -7.65
N TYR A 254 19.38 -2.05 -6.72
CA TYR A 254 20.81 -1.92 -7.07
C TYR A 254 21.53 -3.26 -7.28
N LEU A 255 20.96 -4.37 -6.77
CA LEU A 255 21.47 -5.72 -7.01
C LEU A 255 21.15 -6.27 -8.41
N LYS A 256 20.40 -5.51 -9.18
CA LYS A 256 19.97 -5.82 -10.56
C LYS A 256 20.80 -5.04 -11.60
#